data_c97ca235c28c859454ee267d4220b69f
#
_entry.id   c97ca235c28c859454ee267d4220b69f
#
_cell.length_a   1.000
_cell.length_b   1.000
_cell.length_c   1.000
_cell.angle_alpha   90.00
_cell.angle_beta   90.00
_cell.angle_gamma   90.00
#
_symmetry.space_group_name_H-M   'P 1'
#
loop_
_entity.id
_entity.type
_entity.pdbx_description
1 polymer ?
#
loop_
_entity_poly.entity_id
_entity_poly.type
_entity_poly.pdbx_seq_one_letter_code
_entity_poly.pdbx_strand_id
1 'polypeptide(L)'
;MLIEQVHTICLSLPDCDIDIKHRYKQRVFVKNDVYMGVIGAYIKHMQYDSIVLLDSKVNSRLGIVVHGHLVEGKSSIAGQIRYMPLIENKNRRSMKGRSQLLVIELQNIIGMLNPEAIVICAQGIDQHYVEEELLKIFKMNDMPHLIYIDDFIDEVMLGMESISKDSLFDNLSR
;
A
#
# COMPACT_ATOMS: atom_id res chain seq x y z
N MET A 1 -19.76 -25.66 -20.24
CA MET A 1 -19.65 -24.54 -19.29
C MET A 1 -18.25 -23.94 -19.48
N LEU A 2 -18.16 -22.87 -20.25
CA LEU A 2 -16.90 -22.15 -20.48
C LEU A 2 -16.57 -21.38 -19.20
N ILE A 3 -15.53 -21.77 -18.52
CA ILE A 3 -14.96 -20.96 -17.42
C ILE A 3 -14.30 -19.76 -18.09
N GLU A 4 -14.93 -18.58 -18.01
CA GLU A 4 -14.27 -17.33 -18.38
C GLU A 4 -13.08 -17.13 -17.42
N GLN A 5 -11.87 -17.20 -17.97
CA GLN A 5 -10.67 -16.90 -17.20
C GLN A 5 -10.65 -15.39 -16.92
N VAL A 6 -10.69 -15.04 -15.65
CA VAL A 6 -10.47 -13.66 -15.18
C VAL A 6 -8.97 -13.49 -14.97
N HIS A 7 -8.36 -12.56 -15.69
CA HIS A 7 -6.95 -12.20 -15.51
C HIS A 7 -6.87 -10.88 -14.76
N THR A 8 -6.28 -10.91 -13.57
CA THR A 8 -5.93 -9.70 -12.82
C THR A 8 -4.46 -9.42 -13.03
N ILE A 9 -4.14 -8.24 -13.51
CA ILE A 9 -2.77 -7.79 -13.75
C ILE A 9 -2.48 -6.61 -12.83
N CYS A 10 -1.42 -6.72 -12.06
CA CYS A 10 -0.96 -5.66 -11.18
C CYS A 10 0.21 -4.92 -11.83
N LEU A 11 0.09 -3.60 -11.96
CA LEU A 11 1.10 -2.76 -12.60
C LEU A 11 1.55 -1.66 -11.64
N SER A 12 2.85 -1.46 -11.59
CA SER A 12 3.49 -0.37 -10.88
C SER A 12 3.59 0.94 -11.70
N LEU A 13 3.15 0.91 -12.99
CA LEU A 13 3.24 2.03 -13.92
C LEU A 13 1.85 2.52 -14.34
N PRO A 14 1.58 3.83 -14.26
CA PRO A 14 0.24 4.39 -14.51
C PRO A 14 -0.21 4.35 -15.98
N ASP A 15 0.70 4.24 -16.94
CA ASP A 15 0.38 4.46 -18.37
C ASP A 15 0.17 3.20 -19.22
N CYS A 16 0.30 1.99 -18.63
CA CYS A 16 0.15 0.72 -19.36
C CYS A 16 -1.30 0.21 -19.51
N ASP A 17 -2.27 0.94 -18.97
CA ASP A 17 -3.66 0.46 -18.79
C ASP A 17 -4.42 0.24 -20.10
N ILE A 18 -4.14 1.05 -21.12
CA ILE A 18 -4.95 1.11 -22.35
C ILE A 18 -4.57 -0.03 -23.33
N ASP A 19 -3.29 -0.35 -23.44
CA ASP A 19 -2.80 -1.35 -24.41
C ASP A 19 -3.17 -2.79 -24.04
N ILE A 20 -3.23 -3.10 -22.73
CA ILE A 20 -3.52 -4.44 -22.25
C ILE A 20 -4.99 -4.78 -22.43
N LYS A 21 -5.91 -3.86 -22.12
CA LYS A 21 -7.35 -4.06 -22.31
C LYS A 21 -7.74 -4.26 -23.77
N HIS A 22 -7.05 -3.60 -24.69
CA HIS A 22 -7.28 -3.77 -26.13
C HIS A 22 -6.73 -5.08 -26.70
N ARG A 23 -5.66 -5.61 -26.12
CA ARG A 23 -4.96 -6.81 -26.62
C ARG A 23 -5.66 -8.11 -26.20
N TYR A 24 -6.35 -8.10 -25.07
CA TYR A 24 -7.04 -9.29 -24.54
C TYR A 24 -8.54 -9.13 -24.67
N LYS A 25 -9.19 -10.05 -25.41
CA LYS A 25 -10.67 -10.12 -25.54
C LYS A 25 -11.38 -10.58 -24.24
N GLN A 26 -10.62 -10.83 -23.18
CA GLN A 26 -11.08 -11.28 -21.87
C GLN A 26 -11.20 -10.09 -20.91
N ARG A 27 -11.97 -10.25 -19.83
CA ARG A 27 -12.05 -9.23 -18.78
C ARG A 27 -10.69 -9.12 -18.07
N VAL A 28 -10.02 -7.99 -18.27
CA VAL A 28 -8.74 -7.68 -17.62
C VAL A 28 -8.96 -6.57 -16.61
N PHE A 29 -8.64 -6.85 -15.36
CA PHE A 29 -8.61 -5.87 -14.29
C PHE A 29 -7.16 -5.42 -14.10
N VAL A 30 -6.92 -4.13 -14.30
CA VAL A 30 -5.62 -3.52 -14.04
C VAL A 30 -5.73 -2.71 -12.77
N LYS A 31 -4.91 -3.04 -11.78
CA LYS A 31 -4.88 -2.38 -10.47
C LYS A 31 -3.46 -2.03 -10.07
N ASN A 32 -3.31 -1.01 -9.25
CA ASN A 32 -2.03 -0.61 -8.70
C ASN A 32 -1.54 -1.67 -7.69
N ASP A 33 -0.26 -2.05 -7.74
CA ASP A 33 0.36 -3.04 -6.87
C ASP A 33 0.25 -2.70 -5.37
N VAL A 34 0.42 -1.42 -5.01
CA VAL A 34 0.28 -0.98 -3.61
C VAL A 34 -1.16 -1.08 -3.12
N TYR A 35 -2.14 -0.86 -4.00
CA TYR A 35 -3.55 -1.06 -3.65
C TYR A 35 -3.87 -2.55 -3.43
N MET A 36 -3.34 -3.42 -4.29
CA MET A 36 -3.48 -4.87 -4.07
C MET A 36 -2.75 -5.30 -2.81
N GLY A 37 -1.54 -4.77 -2.59
CA GLY A 37 -0.75 -5.04 -1.41
C GLY A 37 -1.47 -4.66 -0.11
N VAL A 38 -2.11 -3.48 -0.03
CA VAL A 38 -2.82 -3.10 1.20
C VAL A 38 -4.07 -3.93 1.44
N ILE A 39 -4.78 -4.38 0.38
CA ILE A 39 -5.90 -5.31 0.53
C ILE A 39 -5.41 -6.65 1.10
N GLY A 40 -4.32 -7.20 0.57
CA GLY A 40 -3.71 -8.41 1.11
C GLY A 40 -3.19 -8.24 2.54
N ALA A 41 -2.58 -7.10 2.85
CA ALA A 41 -2.16 -6.77 4.21
C ALA A 41 -3.36 -6.71 5.17
N TYR A 42 -4.47 -6.10 4.74
CA TYR A 42 -5.71 -6.09 5.52
C TYR A 42 -6.25 -7.50 5.76
N ILE A 43 -6.23 -8.38 4.76
CA ILE A 43 -6.66 -9.78 4.91
C ILE A 43 -5.76 -10.54 5.89
N LYS A 44 -4.44 -10.32 5.86
CA LYS A 44 -3.50 -10.94 6.81
C LYS A 44 -3.67 -10.43 8.25
N HIS A 45 -4.14 -9.20 8.40
CA HIS A 45 -4.21 -8.49 9.68
C HIS A 45 -5.62 -8.00 10.00
N MET A 46 -6.63 -8.88 9.84
CA MET A 46 -8.06 -8.57 10.00
C MET A 46 -8.47 -8.10 11.42
N GLN A 47 -7.53 -8.13 12.39
CA GLN A 47 -7.73 -7.56 13.73
C GLN A 47 -7.70 -6.04 13.75
N TYR A 48 -7.20 -5.39 12.69
CA TYR A 48 -7.15 -3.94 12.55
C TYR A 48 -8.24 -3.45 11.60
N ASP A 49 -8.96 -2.42 12.01
CA ASP A 49 -10.04 -1.82 11.24
C ASP A 49 -9.52 -0.81 10.20
N SER A 50 -8.35 -0.23 10.48
CA SER A 50 -7.64 0.65 9.57
C SER A 50 -6.17 0.25 9.43
N ILE A 51 -5.73 0.04 8.19
CA ILE A 51 -4.37 -0.36 7.87
C ILE A 51 -3.81 0.44 6.69
N VAL A 52 -2.54 0.78 6.79
CA VAL A 52 -1.79 1.43 5.71
C VAL A 52 -0.64 0.52 5.30
N LEU A 53 -0.41 0.36 3.99
CA LEU A 53 0.82 -0.21 3.45
C LEU A 53 1.66 0.92 2.86
N LEU A 54 2.86 1.10 3.38
CA LEU A 54 3.85 2.07 2.92
C LEU A 54 4.97 1.36 2.15
N ASP A 55 5.08 1.62 0.84
CA ASP A 55 6.25 1.26 0.05
C ASP A 55 7.21 2.47 0.01
N SER A 56 8.29 2.41 0.81
CA SER A 56 9.30 3.47 0.95
C SER A 56 10.61 3.16 0.23
N LYS A 57 10.63 2.24 -0.75
CA LYS A 57 11.88 1.81 -1.42
C LYS A 57 12.43 2.87 -2.38
N VAL A 58 11.68 3.26 -3.39
CA VAL A 58 12.14 4.17 -4.46
C VAL A 58 11.31 5.44 -4.53
N ASN A 59 10.02 5.30 -4.75
CA ASN A 59 9.04 6.38 -4.76
C ASN A 59 7.99 6.03 -3.71
N SER A 60 7.96 6.77 -2.63
CA SER A 60 7.06 6.47 -1.52
C SER A 60 5.60 6.49 -1.95
N ARG A 61 4.92 5.37 -1.74
CA ARG A 61 3.53 5.15 -2.14
C ARG A 61 2.78 4.51 -0.98
N LEU A 62 1.51 4.88 -0.82
CA LEU A 62 0.62 4.29 0.18
C LEU A 62 -0.53 3.52 -0.48
N GLY A 63 -0.85 2.38 0.10
CA GLY A 63 -2.19 1.79 0.05
C GLY A 63 -2.88 2.06 1.38
N ILE A 64 -4.17 2.37 1.37
CA ILE A 64 -4.93 2.75 2.56
C ILE A 64 -6.23 1.97 2.55
N VAL A 65 -6.49 1.23 3.64
CA VAL A 65 -7.79 0.59 3.90
C VAL A 65 -8.34 1.12 5.21
N VAL A 66 -9.60 1.54 5.21
CA VAL A 66 -10.33 1.99 6.40
C VAL A 66 -11.69 1.30 6.41
N HIS A 67 -12.02 0.66 7.54
CA HIS A 67 -13.27 -0.13 7.69
C HIS A 67 -13.49 -1.14 6.56
N GLY A 68 -12.43 -1.83 6.15
CA GLY A 68 -12.48 -2.81 5.06
C GLY A 68 -12.59 -2.21 3.64
N HIS A 69 -12.58 -0.89 3.50
CA HIS A 69 -12.70 -0.22 2.21
C HIS A 69 -11.39 0.40 1.74
N LEU A 70 -10.99 0.09 0.51
CA LEU A 70 -9.83 0.71 -0.13
C LEU A 70 -10.11 2.20 -0.41
N VAL A 71 -9.18 3.06 -0.01
CA VAL A 71 -9.23 4.50 -0.28
C VAL A 71 -8.48 4.81 -1.58
N GLU A 72 -9.19 4.93 -2.69
CA GLU A 72 -8.61 5.26 -4.00
C GLU A 72 -8.59 6.77 -4.29
N GLY A 73 -9.53 7.53 -3.71
CA GLY A 73 -9.76 8.93 -4.04
C GLY A 73 -10.37 9.11 -5.43
N LYS A 74 -10.69 10.36 -5.81
CA LYS A 74 -11.40 10.67 -7.06
C LYS A 74 -10.64 10.25 -8.34
N SER A 75 -9.31 10.30 -8.32
CA SER A 75 -8.46 10.06 -9.50
C SER A 75 -7.38 9.03 -9.21
N SER A 76 -7.60 8.14 -8.26
CA SER A 76 -6.63 7.13 -7.81
C SER A 76 -5.27 7.74 -7.40
N ILE A 77 -5.30 8.97 -6.85
CA ILE A 77 -4.11 9.70 -6.37
C ILE A 77 -3.94 9.54 -4.86
N ALA A 78 -4.95 9.01 -4.16
CA ALA A 78 -4.82 8.77 -2.73
C ALA A 78 -3.57 7.92 -2.42
N GLY A 79 -2.81 8.32 -1.40
CA GLY A 79 -1.58 7.61 -1.04
C GLY A 79 -0.33 7.95 -1.85
N GLN A 80 -0.38 8.89 -2.78
CA GLN A 80 0.80 9.32 -3.54
C GLN A 80 1.64 10.34 -2.76
N ILE A 81 2.45 9.89 -1.81
CA ILE A 81 3.30 10.76 -0.95
C ILE A 81 4.26 11.62 -1.78
N ARG A 82 4.65 11.18 -2.97
CA ARG A 82 5.55 11.95 -3.86
C ARG A 82 5.06 13.37 -4.18
N TYR A 83 3.77 13.63 -4.02
CA TYR A 83 3.18 14.97 -4.22
C TYR A 83 3.24 15.84 -2.96
N MET A 84 3.69 15.29 -1.84
CA MET A 84 3.86 16.08 -0.62
C MET A 84 5.20 16.83 -0.65
N PRO A 85 5.24 18.14 -0.34
CA PRO A 85 6.46 18.97 -0.44
C PRO A 85 7.54 18.64 0.59
N LEU A 86 7.39 17.58 1.36
CA LEU A 86 8.11 17.33 2.60
C LEU A 86 9.50 16.71 2.46
N ILE A 87 9.91 16.29 1.26
CA ILE A 87 11.00 15.32 1.15
C ILE A 87 12.15 15.81 0.25
N GLU A 88 12.19 17.08 -0.03
CA GLU A 88 13.32 17.66 -0.73
C GLU A 88 14.61 17.51 0.11
N ASN A 89 15.59 16.78 -0.45
CA ASN A 89 16.99 16.73 0.01
C ASN A 89 17.38 15.76 1.16
N LYS A 90 16.61 14.77 1.52
CA LYS A 90 17.16 13.71 2.39
C LYS A 90 18.04 12.74 1.59
N ASN A 91 19.21 12.43 2.13
CA ASN A 91 20.16 11.51 1.50
C ASN A 91 19.65 10.06 1.55
N ARG A 92 18.86 9.66 0.57
CA ARG A 92 18.33 8.28 0.44
C ARG A 92 19.43 7.21 0.27
N ARG A 93 20.68 7.59 0.02
CA ARG A 93 21.79 6.65 -0.20
C ARG A 93 22.33 6.06 1.10
N SER A 94 22.24 6.76 2.22
CA SER A 94 22.70 6.27 3.53
C SER A 94 21.56 5.66 4.34
N MET A 95 21.86 4.68 5.19
CA MET A 95 20.91 4.11 6.15
C MET A 95 20.28 5.21 7.02
N LYS A 96 21.11 6.09 7.58
CA LYS A 96 20.64 7.23 8.39
C LYS A 96 19.66 8.12 7.61
N GLY A 97 19.98 8.46 6.36
CA GLY A 97 19.09 9.30 5.55
C GLY A 97 17.77 8.62 5.21
N ARG A 98 17.79 7.31 4.93
CA ARG A 98 16.55 6.53 4.70
C ARG A 98 15.70 6.45 5.97
N SER A 99 16.30 6.21 7.13
CA SER A 99 15.61 6.17 8.41
C SER A 99 14.97 7.52 8.75
N GLN A 100 15.69 8.63 8.56
CA GLN A 100 15.16 9.97 8.75
C GLN A 100 13.99 10.29 7.81
N LEU A 101 14.07 9.84 6.56
CA LEU A 101 12.97 10.00 5.61
C LEU A 101 11.75 9.21 6.06
N LEU A 102 11.94 7.95 6.46
CA LEU A 102 10.86 7.09 6.94
C LEU A 102 10.16 7.69 8.17
N VAL A 103 10.91 8.29 9.11
CA VAL A 103 10.32 9.02 10.25
C VAL A 103 9.37 10.12 9.76
N ILE A 104 9.79 10.93 8.79
CA ILE A 104 8.95 12.01 8.24
C ILE A 104 7.70 11.44 7.56
N GLU A 105 7.85 10.37 6.77
CA GLU A 105 6.72 9.71 6.10
C GLU A 105 5.71 9.17 7.11
N LEU A 106 6.19 8.45 8.11
CA LEU A 106 5.34 7.89 9.17
C LEU A 106 4.69 8.97 10.03
N GLN A 107 5.42 10.04 10.38
CA GLN A 107 4.86 11.17 11.11
C GLN A 107 3.66 11.78 10.37
N ASN A 108 3.77 11.94 9.05
CA ASN A 108 2.67 12.47 8.25
C ASN A 108 1.50 11.49 8.16
N ILE A 109 1.78 10.20 7.97
CA ILE A 109 0.75 9.16 7.89
C ILE A 109 -0.01 9.09 9.22
N ILE A 110 0.69 9.04 10.34
CA ILE A 110 0.08 8.97 11.68
C ILE A 110 -0.72 10.25 11.94
N GLY A 111 -0.15 11.43 11.70
CA GLY A 111 -0.81 12.70 11.95
C GLY A 111 -2.05 12.96 11.08
N MET A 112 -2.11 12.40 9.86
CA MET A 112 -3.22 12.61 8.93
C MET A 112 -4.28 11.53 8.98
N LEU A 113 -3.89 10.27 9.17
CA LEU A 113 -4.78 9.12 9.03
C LEU A 113 -5.06 8.41 10.36
N ASN A 114 -4.15 8.52 11.33
CA ASN A 114 -4.18 7.82 12.59
C ASN A 114 -4.61 6.34 12.46
N PRO A 115 -3.91 5.53 11.63
CA PRO A 115 -4.28 4.15 11.38
C PRO A 115 -3.95 3.28 12.60
N GLU A 116 -4.62 2.12 12.73
CA GLU A 116 -4.30 1.16 13.78
C GLU A 116 -2.99 0.40 13.52
N ALA A 117 -2.69 0.15 12.23
CA ALA A 117 -1.46 -0.50 11.82
C ALA A 117 -0.87 0.10 10.54
N ILE A 118 0.46 0.06 10.44
CA ILE A 118 1.21 0.42 9.22
C ILE A 118 2.13 -0.73 8.86
N VAL A 119 1.92 -1.33 7.68
CA VAL A 119 2.85 -2.28 7.06
C VAL A 119 3.87 -1.48 6.28
N ILE A 120 5.14 -1.63 6.62
CA ILE A 120 6.26 -0.82 6.12
C ILE A 120 7.17 -1.70 5.26
N CYS A 121 7.21 -1.44 3.97
CA CYS A 121 8.15 -2.04 3.05
C CYS A 121 9.32 -1.07 2.81
N ALA A 122 10.40 -1.24 3.55
CA ALA A 122 11.59 -0.39 3.49
C ALA A 122 12.85 -1.22 3.64
N GLN A 123 13.92 -0.81 2.96
CA GLN A 123 15.22 -1.51 3.02
C GLN A 123 16.33 -0.62 3.53
N GLY A 124 17.26 -1.22 4.31
CA GLY A 124 18.44 -0.55 4.83
C GLY A 124 18.11 0.64 5.71
N ILE A 125 17.15 0.46 6.60
CA ILE A 125 16.74 1.40 7.63
C ILE A 125 17.19 0.89 9.01
N ASP A 126 17.26 1.79 9.97
CA ASP A 126 17.41 1.49 11.38
C ASP A 126 16.03 1.62 12.04
N GLN A 127 15.38 0.47 12.28
CA GLN A 127 14.03 0.41 12.84
C GLN A 127 13.99 1.01 14.26
N HIS A 128 15.01 0.72 15.07
CA HIS A 128 15.06 1.24 16.44
C HIS A 128 15.12 2.76 16.46
N TYR A 129 15.97 3.35 15.61
CA TYR A 129 16.04 4.81 15.44
C TYR A 129 14.69 5.38 14.99
N VAL A 130 14.00 4.73 14.06
CA VAL A 130 12.69 5.21 13.57
C VAL A 130 11.67 5.24 14.69
N GLU A 131 11.56 4.16 15.46
CA GLU A 131 10.61 4.05 16.56
C GLU A 131 10.93 5.05 17.69
N GLU A 132 12.21 5.21 18.05
CA GLU A 132 12.63 6.21 19.06
C GLU A 132 12.27 7.64 18.64
N GLU A 133 12.50 8.01 17.37
CA GLU A 133 12.18 9.35 16.88
C GLU A 133 10.66 9.59 16.85
N LEU A 134 9.86 8.59 16.49
CA LEU A 134 8.40 8.71 16.53
C LEU A 134 7.87 8.86 17.95
N LEU A 135 8.44 8.13 18.92
CA LEU A 135 8.05 8.23 20.35
C LEU A 135 8.40 9.58 21.00
N LYS A 136 9.30 10.37 20.39
CA LYS A 136 9.52 11.77 20.81
C LYS A 136 8.37 12.71 20.41
N ILE A 137 7.59 12.31 19.41
CA ILE A 137 6.53 13.12 18.80
C ILE A 137 5.15 12.67 19.27
N PHE A 138 4.92 11.35 19.24
CA PHE A 138 3.65 10.74 19.57
C PHE A 138 3.70 10.04 20.93
N LYS A 139 2.58 10.04 21.65
CA LYS A 139 2.45 9.20 22.85
C LYS A 139 2.35 7.74 22.46
N MET A 140 2.77 6.83 23.31
CA MET A 140 2.70 5.40 23.09
C MET A 140 1.30 4.93 22.67
N ASN A 141 0.25 5.48 23.25
CA ASN A 141 -1.15 5.11 22.95
C ASN A 141 -1.64 5.64 21.58
N ASP A 142 -0.93 6.60 21.00
CA ASP A 142 -1.27 7.19 19.69
C ASP A 142 -0.42 6.56 18.57
N MET A 143 0.51 5.66 18.94
CA MET A 143 1.35 4.96 17.96
C MET A 143 0.59 3.80 17.33
N PRO A 144 0.58 3.70 16.00
CA PRO A 144 0.07 2.53 15.31
C PRO A 144 0.99 1.32 15.52
N HIS A 145 0.47 0.13 15.27
CA HIS A 145 1.31 -1.06 15.22
C HIS A 145 2.18 -1.04 13.94
N LEU A 146 3.49 -0.97 14.09
CA LEU A 146 4.44 -0.94 12.97
C LEU A 146 4.85 -2.37 12.60
N ILE A 147 4.61 -2.76 11.35
CA ILE A 147 4.89 -4.10 10.81
C ILE A 147 5.89 -3.94 9.67
N TYR A 148 7.14 -4.36 9.88
CA TYR A 148 8.20 -4.24 8.87
C TYR A 148 8.27 -5.51 8.02
N ILE A 149 8.33 -5.31 6.70
CA ILE A 149 8.45 -6.39 5.70
C ILE A 149 9.54 -6.05 4.68
N ASP A 150 10.18 -7.06 4.11
CA ASP A 150 11.21 -6.88 3.09
C ASP A 150 10.62 -6.54 1.72
N ASP A 151 9.52 -7.17 1.37
CA ASP A 151 8.70 -6.88 0.19
C ASP A 151 7.23 -7.20 0.49
N PHE A 152 6.34 -6.85 -0.44
CA PHE A 152 4.90 -7.07 -0.28
C PHE A 152 4.27 -7.88 -1.43
N ILE A 153 5.07 -8.76 -2.05
CA ILE A 153 4.61 -9.61 -3.17
C ILE A 153 3.50 -10.55 -2.70
N ASP A 154 3.65 -11.15 -1.54
CA ASP A 154 2.64 -12.05 -0.97
C ASP A 154 1.33 -11.31 -0.67
N GLU A 155 1.42 -10.07 -0.19
CA GLU A 155 0.27 -9.20 0.04
C GLU A 155 -0.43 -8.87 -1.29
N VAL A 156 0.33 -8.54 -2.32
CA VAL A 156 -0.22 -8.29 -3.68
C VAL A 156 -0.95 -9.52 -4.20
N MET A 157 -0.34 -10.69 -4.12
CA MET A 157 -0.95 -11.93 -4.58
C MET A 157 -2.26 -12.24 -3.85
N LEU A 158 -2.29 -12.06 -2.54
CA LEU A 158 -3.48 -12.26 -1.73
C LEU A 158 -4.60 -11.26 -2.06
N GLY A 159 -4.25 -9.98 -2.24
CA GLY A 159 -5.20 -8.95 -2.65
C GLY A 159 -5.77 -9.18 -4.04
N MET A 160 -4.93 -9.63 -4.99
CA MET A 160 -5.37 -10.01 -6.34
C MET A 160 -6.32 -11.21 -6.30
N GLU A 161 -6.03 -12.22 -5.49
CA GLU A 161 -6.89 -13.39 -5.32
C GLU A 161 -8.27 -13.00 -4.78
N SER A 162 -8.32 -12.14 -3.76
CA SER A 162 -9.57 -11.66 -3.17
C SER A 162 -10.44 -10.94 -4.20
N ILE A 163 -9.90 -9.96 -4.91
CA ILE A 163 -10.66 -9.20 -5.92
C ILE A 163 -11.12 -10.11 -7.07
N SER A 164 -10.29 -11.07 -7.48
CA SER A 164 -10.65 -12.02 -8.54
C SER A 164 -11.83 -12.89 -8.12
N LYS A 165 -11.88 -13.33 -6.86
CA LYS A 165 -13.01 -14.10 -6.31
C LYS A 165 -14.27 -13.27 -6.27
N ASP A 166 -14.24 -12.06 -5.73
CA ASP A 166 -15.41 -11.17 -5.65
C ASP A 166 -15.98 -10.88 -7.04
N SER A 167 -15.13 -10.62 -8.03
CA SER A 167 -15.55 -10.38 -9.41
C SER A 167 -16.18 -11.60 -10.08
N LEU A 168 -15.81 -12.82 -9.69
CA LEU A 168 -16.43 -14.05 -10.16
C LEU A 168 -17.80 -14.27 -9.54
N PHE A 169 -17.97 -14.00 -8.23
CA PHE A 169 -19.24 -14.16 -7.54
C PHE A 169 -20.29 -13.14 -7.97
N ASP A 170 -19.91 -11.88 -8.21
CA ASP A 170 -20.81 -10.84 -8.72
C ASP A 170 -21.37 -11.17 -10.11
N ASN A 171 -20.68 -11.96 -10.91
CA ASN A 171 -21.15 -12.40 -12.23
C ASN A 171 -22.04 -13.65 -12.18
N LEU A 172 -22.00 -14.45 -11.10
CA LEU A 172 -22.87 -15.61 -10.93
C LEU A 172 -24.24 -15.24 -10.32
N SER A 173 -24.35 -14.02 -9.77
CA SER A 173 -25.55 -13.52 -9.11
C SER A 173 -26.44 -12.63 -10.04
N ARG A 174 -26.05 -12.47 -11.30
CA ARG A 174 -26.81 -11.80 -12.36
C ARG A 174 -27.26 -12.81 -13.42
#